data_81794673ecb01f7db2cd81a6a834c2bd
#
_entry.id   81794673ecb01f7db2cd81a6a834c2bd
#
_cell.length_a   1.000
_cell.length_b   1.000
_cell.length_c   1.000
_cell.angle_alpha   90.00
_cell.angle_beta   90.00
_cell.angle_gamma   90.00
#
_symmetry.space_group_name_H-M   'P 1'
#
loop_
_entity.id
_entity.type
_entity.pdbx_description
1 polymer ?
#
loop_
_entity_poly.entity_id
_entity_poly.type
_entity_poly.pdbx_seq_one_letter_code
_entity_poly.pdbx_strand_id
1 'polypeptide(L)'
;MTPWNLVGMARVKGLDVIALTDHNTARNTPEAMAAGEAYGVQVIPGMEITSREEVHILGYFSSVPEALAAGEAVYAHLPQVQNQPALFGNQIIIGADDSPSGTLEKLLINATDLSVEEVCALVRAFGGVPVPAHINRGSNGMIGALGLMPFLPDYPVVEVYPGVPCPAYATKGRFVIHSSDAHRLEDIQERIFSLDTHPTARDVMRLLRALDGRQIPQNGI
;
A
#
# COMPACT_ATOMS: atom_id res chain seq x y z
N MET A 1 -6.76 6.96 -12.20
CA MET A 1 -5.87 8.13 -11.95
C MET A 1 -4.55 7.84 -12.62
N THR A 2 -3.89 8.85 -13.23
CA THR A 2 -2.50 8.68 -13.64
C THR A 2 -1.57 9.08 -12.50
N PRO A 3 -0.31 8.59 -12.45
CA PRO A 3 0.66 8.98 -11.43
C PRO A 3 0.84 10.49 -11.31
N TRP A 4 0.91 11.20 -12.45
CA TRP A 4 1.07 12.65 -12.49
C TRP A 4 -0.11 13.39 -11.87
N ASN A 5 -1.34 12.98 -12.20
CA ASN A 5 -2.54 13.58 -11.63
C ASN A 5 -2.67 13.31 -10.12
N LEU A 6 -2.31 12.10 -9.69
CA LEU A 6 -2.32 11.72 -8.27
C LEU A 6 -1.35 12.57 -7.47
N VAL A 7 -0.08 12.65 -7.90
CA VAL A 7 0.95 13.43 -7.20
C VAL A 7 0.66 14.92 -7.26
N GLY A 8 0.15 15.43 -8.40
CA GLY A 8 -0.29 16.81 -8.54
C GLY A 8 -1.41 17.15 -7.55
N MET A 9 -2.39 16.27 -7.38
CA MET A 9 -3.47 16.45 -6.39
C MET A 9 -2.92 16.38 -4.96
N ALA A 10 -2.01 15.47 -4.65
CA ALA A 10 -1.34 15.43 -3.35
C ALA A 10 -0.66 16.76 -3.00
N ARG A 11 -0.01 17.38 -3.99
CA ARG A 11 0.57 18.73 -3.84
C ARG A 11 -0.49 19.78 -3.52
N VAL A 12 -1.63 19.76 -4.23
CA VAL A 12 -2.76 20.69 -3.99
C VAL A 12 -3.34 20.50 -2.59
N LYS A 13 -3.41 19.26 -2.09
CA LYS A 13 -3.87 18.89 -0.76
C LYS A 13 -2.85 19.18 0.36
N GLY A 14 -1.66 19.66 0.01
CA GLY A 14 -0.61 20.01 0.97
C GLY A 14 0.07 18.82 1.62
N LEU A 15 0.06 17.66 0.97
CA LEU A 15 0.75 16.46 1.46
C LEU A 15 2.26 16.56 1.16
N ASP A 16 3.09 16.18 2.14
CA ASP A 16 4.55 16.18 1.99
C ASP A 16 5.06 14.86 1.45
N VAL A 17 4.46 13.75 1.89
CA VAL A 17 4.83 12.38 1.53
C VAL A 17 3.57 11.58 1.22
N ILE A 18 3.59 10.85 0.13
CA ILE A 18 2.54 9.90 -0.25
C ILE A 18 3.16 8.55 -0.59
N ALA A 19 2.35 7.49 -0.63
CA ALA A 19 2.71 6.23 -1.26
C ALA A 19 1.79 5.97 -2.45
N LEU A 20 2.35 5.49 -3.57
CA LEU A 20 1.56 4.89 -4.63
C LEU A 20 1.47 3.39 -4.37
N THR A 21 0.24 2.88 -4.25
CA THR A 21 -0.03 1.49 -3.85
C THR A 21 -1.12 0.86 -4.73
N ASP A 22 -0.87 0.79 -6.04
CA ASP A 22 -1.76 0.12 -6.98
C ASP A 22 -1.96 -1.36 -6.59
N HIS A 23 -3.14 -1.92 -6.89
CA HIS A 23 -3.45 -3.33 -6.59
C HIS A 23 -2.49 -4.29 -7.29
N ASN A 24 -1.79 -5.12 -6.51
CA ASN A 24 -0.94 -6.24 -6.94
C ASN A 24 0.11 -5.87 -8.02
N THR A 25 0.49 -4.59 -8.12
CA THR A 25 1.51 -4.12 -9.06
C THR A 25 2.23 -2.87 -8.56
N ALA A 26 3.49 -2.72 -8.95
CA ALA A 26 4.28 -1.50 -8.73
C ALA A 26 4.67 -0.80 -10.03
N ARG A 27 4.07 -1.19 -11.17
CA ARG A 27 4.50 -0.77 -12.50
C ARG A 27 4.39 0.75 -12.74
N ASN A 28 3.54 1.46 -12.02
CA ASN A 28 3.37 2.92 -12.12
C ASN A 28 4.26 3.71 -11.14
N THR A 29 5.04 3.04 -10.29
CA THR A 29 5.89 3.73 -9.30
C THR A 29 7.01 4.57 -9.93
N PRO A 30 7.65 4.20 -11.07
CA PRO A 30 8.65 5.05 -11.71
C PRO A 30 8.10 6.44 -12.06
N GLU A 31 6.91 6.49 -12.66
CA GLU A 31 6.29 7.75 -13.08
C GLU A 31 5.76 8.56 -11.88
N ALA A 32 5.31 7.89 -10.82
CA ALA A 32 4.95 8.58 -9.59
C ALA A 32 6.17 9.24 -8.92
N MET A 33 7.34 8.60 -8.97
CA MET A 33 8.59 9.20 -8.48
C MET A 33 8.99 10.42 -9.30
N ALA A 34 8.91 10.34 -10.65
CA ALA A 34 9.21 11.46 -11.54
C ALA A 34 8.25 12.64 -11.30
N ALA A 35 6.95 12.36 -11.15
CA ALA A 35 5.96 13.37 -10.78
C ALA A 35 6.25 13.97 -9.40
N GLY A 36 6.71 13.15 -8.44
CA GLY A 36 7.12 13.59 -7.10
C GLY A 36 8.24 14.61 -7.14
N GLU A 37 9.28 14.35 -7.93
CA GLU A 37 10.38 15.31 -8.15
C GLU A 37 9.88 16.62 -8.77
N ALA A 38 9.01 16.54 -9.77
CA ALA A 38 8.48 17.70 -10.47
C ALA A 38 7.59 18.58 -9.58
N TYR A 39 6.74 17.98 -8.75
CA TYR A 39 5.79 18.72 -7.90
C TYR A 39 6.30 18.99 -6.48
N GLY A 40 7.48 18.48 -6.11
CA GLY A 40 8.05 18.63 -4.78
C GLY A 40 7.29 17.85 -3.70
N VAL A 41 6.72 16.70 -4.06
CA VAL A 41 6.08 15.76 -3.14
C VAL A 41 6.95 14.51 -3.06
N GLN A 42 7.25 14.04 -1.86
CA GLN A 42 7.99 12.81 -1.68
C GLN A 42 7.07 11.60 -1.95
N VAL A 43 7.52 10.65 -2.76
CA VAL A 43 6.76 9.45 -3.09
C VAL A 43 7.46 8.21 -2.54
N ILE A 44 6.72 7.36 -1.86
CA ILE A 44 7.15 6.02 -1.45
C ILE A 44 6.63 5.04 -2.50
N PRO A 45 7.50 4.31 -3.20
CA PRO A 45 7.07 3.25 -4.10
C PRO A 45 6.48 2.09 -3.30
N GLY A 46 5.31 1.60 -3.74
CA GLY A 46 4.60 0.54 -3.04
C GLY A 46 3.61 -0.19 -3.91
N MET A 47 2.85 -1.06 -3.29
CA MET A 47 1.70 -1.73 -3.87
C MET A 47 0.75 -2.20 -2.75
N GLU A 48 -0.51 -2.39 -3.07
CA GLU A 48 -1.49 -3.04 -2.22
C GLU A 48 -1.72 -4.47 -2.69
N ILE A 49 -1.35 -5.45 -1.86
CA ILE A 49 -1.37 -6.87 -2.21
C ILE A 49 -2.60 -7.51 -1.58
N THR A 50 -3.41 -8.19 -2.38
CA THR A 50 -4.55 -8.96 -1.90
C THR A 50 -4.13 -10.39 -1.60
N SER A 51 -4.18 -10.80 -0.33
CA SER A 51 -3.88 -12.17 0.08
C SER A 51 -4.98 -13.15 -0.33
N ARG A 52 -4.71 -14.45 -0.20
CA ARG A 52 -5.68 -15.54 -0.43
C ARG A 52 -6.93 -15.43 0.44
N GLU A 53 -6.80 -14.84 1.63
CA GLU A 53 -7.88 -14.57 2.57
C GLU A 53 -8.65 -13.28 2.21
N GLU A 54 -8.34 -12.66 1.08
CA GLU A 54 -8.89 -11.36 0.64
C GLU A 54 -8.55 -10.19 1.59
N VAL A 55 -7.46 -10.30 2.34
CA VAL A 55 -6.92 -9.21 3.15
C VAL A 55 -5.95 -8.38 2.32
N HIS A 56 -6.08 -7.06 2.41
CA HIS A 56 -5.14 -6.15 1.77
C HIS A 56 -3.93 -5.87 2.68
N ILE A 57 -2.75 -6.00 2.10
CA ILE A 57 -1.45 -5.69 2.74
C ILE A 57 -0.71 -4.68 1.86
N LEU A 58 -0.40 -3.52 2.42
CA LEU A 58 0.47 -2.54 1.78
C LEU A 58 1.91 -3.03 1.87
N GLY A 59 2.60 -3.03 0.74
CA GLY A 59 4.05 -3.21 0.67
C GLY A 59 4.70 -1.87 0.37
N TYR A 60 5.45 -1.31 1.32
CA TYR A 60 6.22 -0.08 1.11
C TYR A 60 7.69 -0.39 0.90
N PHE A 61 8.33 0.25 -0.09
CA PHE A 61 9.72 -0.01 -0.46
C PHE A 61 10.54 1.28 -0.43
N SER A 62 11.86 1.15 -0.25
CA SER A 62 12.75 2.32 -0.25
C SER A 62 13.19 2.75 -1.65
N SER A 63 12.99 1.89 -2.63
CA SER A 63 13.40 2.17 -4.02
C SER A 63 12.45 1.54 -5.03
N VAL A 64 12.39 2.14 -6.22
CA VAL A 64 11.65 1.61 -7.35
C VAL A 64 12.10 0.19 -7.76
N PRO A 65 13.42 -0.12 -7.83
CA PRO A 65 13.84 -1.48 -8.16
C PRO A 65 13.33 -2.55 -7.19
N GLU A 66 13.31 -2.27 -5.86
CA GLU A 66 12.75 -3.17 -4.86
C GLU A 66 11.24 -3.38 -5.08
N ALA A 67 10.49 -2.29 -5.28
CA ALA A 67 9.05 -2.34 -5.52
C ALA A 67 8.70 -3.12 -6.80
N LEU A 68 9.41 -2.86 -7.90
CA LEU A 68 9.19 -3.55 -9.17
C LEU A 68 9.50 -5.04 -9.06
N ALA A 69 10.62 -5.41 -8.43
CA ALA A 69 10.97 -6.83 -8.26
C ALA A 69 9.94 -7.58 -7.40
N ALA A 70 9.47 -6.96 -6.31
CA ALA A 70 8.38 -7.49 -5.49
C ALA A 70 7.07 -7.59 -6.30
N GLY A 71 6.75 -6.57 -7.10
CA GLY A 71 5.55 -6.53 -7.94
C GLY A 71 5.53 -7.65 -8.98
N GLU A 72 6.66 -7.98 -9.60
CA GLU A 72 6.77 -9.13 -10.52
C GLU A 72 6.52 -10.45 -9.79
N ALA A 73 7.07 -10.61 -8.59
CA ALA A 73 6.83 -11.79 -7.77
C ALA A 73 5.35 -11.92 -7.40
N VAL A 74 4.72 -10.82 -6.92
CA VAL A 74 3.28 -10.81 -6.61
C VAL A 74 2.43 -11.12 -7.85
N TYR A 75 2.74 -10.51 -9.00
CA TYR A 75 2.01 -10.73 -10.25
C TYR A 75 2.06 -12.21 -10.69
N ALA A 76 3.17 -12.92 -10.42
CA ALA A 76 3.28 -14.34 -10.71
C ALA A 76 2.25 -15.17 -9.90
N HIS A 77 1.93 -14.76 -8.69
CA HIS A 77 0.97 -15.40 -7.79
C HIS A 77 -0.51 -15.06 -8.06
N LEU A 78 -0.79 -14.16 -9.00
CA LEU A 78 -2.16 -13.90 -9.45
C LEU A 78 -2.68 -15.05 -10.32
N PRO A 79 -3.98 -15.40 -10.20
CA PRO A 79 -4.60 -16.39 -11.07
C PRO A 79 -4.53 -15.96 -12.54
N GLN A 80 -4.62 -16.95 -13.45
CA GLN A 80 -4.59 -16.71 -14.90
C GLN A 80 -5.96 -16.21 -15.42
N VAL A 81 -6.54 -15.23 -14.72
CA VAL A 81 -7.80 -14.57 -15.11
C VAL A 81 -7.45 -13.28 -15.82
N GLN A 82 -7.85 -13.16 -17.06
CA GLN A 82 -7.62 -11.95 -17.84
C GLN A 82 -8.54 -10.81 -17.41
N ASN A 83 -8.01 -9.60 -17.44
CA ASN A 83 -8.80 -8.40 -17.23
C ASN A 83 -9.90 -8.30 -18.31
N GLN A 84 -11.06 -7.79 -17.91
CA GLN A 84 -12.17 -7.46 -18.80
C GLN A 84 -12.40 -5.95 -18.75
N PRO A 85 -11.81 -5.18 -19.68
CA PRO A 85 -11.86 -3.72 -19.62
C PRO A 85 -13.27 -3.11 -19.60
N ALA A 86 -14.24 -3.80 -20.20
CA ALA A 86 -15.64 -3.36 -20.19
C ALA A 86 -16.28 -3.41 -18.80
N LEU A 87 -15.76 -4.24 -17.87
CA LEU A 87 -16.26 -4.40 -16.51
C LEU A 87 -15.37 -3.69 -15.47
N PHE A 88 -14.05 -3.83 -15.61
CA PHE A 88 -13.08 -3.41 -14.59
C PHE A 88 -12.22 -2.21 -15.02
N GLY A 89 -12.41 -1.72 -16.25
CA GLY A 89 -11.55 -0.67 -16.81
C GLY A 89 -10.21 -1.20 -17.32
N ASN A 90 -9.40 -0.30 -17.86
CA ASN A 90 -8.07 -0.63 -18.39
C ASN A 90 -7.02 -0.58 -17.27
N GLN A 91 -6.14 -1.56 -17.23
CA GLN A 91 -4.99 -1.67 -16.34
C GLN A 91 -3.73 -1.14 -17.05
N ILE A 92 -3.65 0.18 -17.19
CA ILE A 92 -2.65 0.85 -18.02
C ILE A 92 -1.38 1.08 -17.19
N ILE A 93 -0.24 0.74 -17.78
CA ILE A 93 1.07 1.18 -17.31
C ILE A 93 1.34 2.53 -17.96
N ILE A 94 1.60 3.53 -17.15
CA ILE A 94 1.95 4.87 -17.59
C ILE A 94 3.47 4.97 -17.70
N GLY A 95 3.94 5.49 -18.82
CA GLY A 95 5.33 5.78 -19.08
C GLY A 95 5.61 7.28 -19.06
N ALA A 96 6.76 7.66 -19.59
CA ALA A 96 7.19 9.05 -19.66
C ALA A 96 6.12 9.94 -20.30
N ASP A 97 6.08 11.20 -19.87
CA ASP A 97 5.13 12.21 -20.34
C ASP A 97 3.64 11.86 -20.14
N ASP A 98 3.34 11.08 -19.09
CA ASP A 98 1.97 10.64 -18.74
C ASP A 98 1.27 9.86 -19.87
N SER A 99 2.03 9.23 -20.75
CA SER A 99 1.52 8.46 -21.89
C SER A 99 1.41 6.97 -21.56
N PRO A 100 0.43 6.24 -22.12
CA PRO A 100 0.35 4.80 -21.98
C PRO A 100 1.58 4.10 -22.57
N SER A 101 2.23 3.23 -21.79
CA SER A 101 3.39 2.43 -22.23
C SER A 101 3.11 0.93 -22.30
N GLY A 102 1.99 0.47 -21.75
CA GLY A 102 1.58 -0.92 -21.77
C GLY A 102 0.31 -1.17 -20.98
N THR A 103 -0.08 -2.43 -20.92
CA THR A 103 -1.22 -2.90 -20.12
C THR A 103 -0.85 -4.20 -19.39
N LEU A 104 -1.47 -4.42 -18.23
CA LEU A 104 -1.37 -5.67 -17.51
C LEU A 104 -2.57 -6.56 -17.84
N GLU A 105 -2.27 -7.82 -18.20
CA GLU A 105 -3.28 -8.75 -18.73
C GLU A 105 -4.09 -9.43 -17.63
N LYS A 106 -3.43 -9.88 -16.54
CA LYS A 106 -4.13 -10.51 -15.43
C LYS A 106 -4.96 -9.48 -14.66
N LEU A 107 -6.16 -9.87 -14.23
CA LEU A 107 -7.04 -9.02 -13.44
C LEU A 107 -6.40 -8.72 -12.08
N LEU A 108 -5.98 -7.48 -11.87
CA LEU A 108 -5.17 -7.06 -10.71
C LEU A 108 -5.94 -7.05 -9.40
N ILE A 109 -7.27 -6.89 -9.42
CA ILE A 109 -8.08 -6.87 -8.19
C ILE A 109 -8.30 -8.28 -7.62
N ASN A 110 -7.88 -9.35 -8.29
CA ASN A 110 -7.97 -10.70 -7.77
C ASN A 110 -7.05 -10.90 -6.58
N ALA A 111 -7.47 -11.79 -5.68
CA ALA A 111 -6.60 -12.31 -4.65
C ALA A 111 -5.46 -13.15 -5.25
N THR A 112 -4.27 -13.02 -4.68
CA THR A 112 -3.15 -13.93 -4.94
C THR A 112 -3.40 -15.29 -4.28
N ASP A 113 -2.61 -16.31 -4.60
CA ASP A 113 -2.62 -17.59 -3.89
C ASP A 113 -1.77 -17.57 -2.58
N LEU A 114 -1.19 -16.42 -2.23
CA LEU A 114 -0.38 -16.21 -1.04
C LEU A 114 -1.27 -15.91 0.18
N SER A 115 -1.01 -16.55 1.30
CA SER A 115 -1.59 -16.18 2.60
C SER A 115 -1.08 -14.81 3.07
N VAL A 116 -1.77 -14.21 4.04
CA VAL A 116 -1.33 -12.96 4.67
C VAL A 116 0.12 -13.06 5.16
N GLU A 117 0.49 -14.19 5.75
CA GLU A 117 1.86 -14.43 6.25
C GLU A 117 2.88 -14.49 5.12
N GLU A 118 2.54 -15.20 4.03
CA GLU A 118 3.39 -15.31 2.84
C GLU A 118 3.54 -13.97 2.12
N VAL A 119 2.48 -13.16 2.04
CA VAL A 119 2.56 -11.79 1.52
C VAL A 119 3.53 -10.94 2.35
N CYS A 120 3.40 -10.97 3.68
CA CYS A 120 4.30 -10.23 4.57
C CYS A 120 5.76 -10.70 4.45
N ALA A 121 5.98 -12.02 4.34
CA ALA A 121 7.30 -12.60 4.15
C ALA A 121 7.91 -12.18 2.80
N LEU A 122 7.11 -12.19 1.72
CA LEU A 122 7.52 -11.74 0.39
C LEU A 122 7.93 -10.27 0.42
N VAL A 123 7.10 -9.39 0.96
CA VAL A 123 7.41 -7.94 1.04
C VAL A 123 8.74 -7.73 1.77
N ARG A 124 8.96 -8.40 2.92
CA ARG A 124 10.22 -8.29 3.67
C ARG A 124 11.42 -8.87 2.91
N ALA A 125 11.23 -9.97 2.18
CA ALA A 125 12.29 -10.58 1.37
C ALA A 125 12.83 -9.64 0.27
N PHE A 126 11.97 -8.76 -0.26
CA PHE A 126 12.35 -7.70 -1.20
C PHE A 126 12.74 -6.37 -0.51
N GLY A 127 12.99 -6.39 0.81
CA GLY A 127 13.43 -5.21 1.57
C GLY A 127 12.34 -4.20 1.88
N GLY A 128 11.07 -4.55 1.66
CA GLY A 128 9.91 -3.71 1.98
C GLY A 128 9.44 -3.86 3.42
N VAL A 129 8.45 -3.04 3.77
CA VAL A 129 7.72 -3.09 5.04
C VAL A 129 6.26 -3.43 4.75
N PRO A 130 5.75 -4.59 5.22
CA PRO A 130 4.35 -4.93 5.08
C PRO A 130 3.52 -4.24 6.16
N VAL A 131 2.40 -3.64 5.75
CA VAL A 131 1.45 -2.98 6.65
C VAL A 131 0.04 -3.44 6.30
N PRO A 132 -0.69 -4.12 7.21
CA PRO A 132 -2.10 -4.41 7.00
C PRO A 132 -2.89 -3.15 6.72
N ALA A 133 -3.55 -3.11 5.55
CA ALA A 133 -4.30 -1.97 5.06
C ALA A 133 -5.66 -1.87 5.79
N HIS A 134 -6.10 -0.63 6.03
CA HIS A 134 -7.45 -0.30 6.52
C HIS A 134 -8.11 -1.43 7.36
N ILE A 135 -7.40 -1.89 8.41
CA ILE A 135 -7.75 -3.10 9.21
C ILE A 135 -9.18 -3.12 9.72
N ASN A 136 -9.81 -1.96 9.85
CA ASN A 136 -11.16 -1.73 10.38
C ASN A 136 -12.26 -1.69 9.30
N ARG A 137 -11.94 -1.82 7.99
CA ARG A 137 -12.96 -1.90 6.94
C ARG A 137 -13.63 -3.28 6.93
N GLY A 138 -14.91 -3.32 6.52
CA GLY A 138 -15.69 -4.56 6.47
C GLY A 138 -15.27 -5.50 5.34
N SER A 139 -14.81 -4.95 4.21
CA SER A 139 -14.25 -5.73 3.10
C SER A 139 -12.73 -5.53 3.04
N ASN A 140 -12.00 -6.60 2.77
CA ASN A 140 -10.53 -6.61 2.57
C ASN A 140 -9.69 -6.07 3.75
N GLY A 141 -10.33 -5.55 4.81
CA GLY A 141 -9.68 -5.26 6.08
C GLY A 141 -9.49 -6.53 6.89
N MET A 142 -8.40 -6.61 7.65
CA MET A 142 -8.05 -7.82 8.39
C MET A 142 -9.15 -8.25 9.38
N ILE A 143 -9.78 -7.31 10.09
CA ILE A 143 -10.85 -7.62 11.03
C ILE A 143 -12.11 -8.11 10.29
N GLY A 144 -12.44 -7.49 9.14
CA GLY A 144 -13.61 -7.87 8.36
C GLY A 144 -13.45 -9.23 7.70
N ALA A 145 -12.33 -9.50 7.09
CA ALA A 145 -12.05 -10.75 6.38
C ALA A 145 -11.81 -11.94 7.33
N LEU A 146 -11.08 -11.75 8.43
CA LEU A 146 -10.71 -12.82 9.36
C LEU A 146 -11.59 -12.89 10.60
N GLY A 147 -12.47 -11.91 10.83
CA GLY A 147 -13.30 -11.82 12.03
C GLY A 147 -12.57 -11.31 13.28
N LEU A 148 -11.24 -11.17 13.23
CA LEU A 148 -10.41 -10.71 14.34
C LEU A 148 -9.09 -10.11 13.82
N MET A 149 -8.38 -9.39 14.67
CA MET A 149 -6.99 -8.99 14.41
C MET A 149 -6.05 -10.06 14.94
N PRO A 150 -5.32 -10.80 14.08
CA PRO A 150 -4.41 -11.85 14.53
C PRO A 150 -3.27 -11.31 15.41
N PHE A 151 -2.81 -12.12 16.33
CA PHE A 151 -1.60 -11.82 17.10
C PHE A 151 -0.33 -12.16 16.33
N LEU A 152 -0.39 -13.18 15.46
CA LEU A 152 0.73 -13.65 14.65
C LEU A 152 0.31 -13.75 13.17
N PRO A 153 1.20 -13.43 12.23
CA PRO A 153 2.50 -12.80 12.45
C PRO A 153 2.35 -11.43 13.10
N ASP A 154 3.41 -10.95 13.72
CA ASP A 154 3.39 -9.67 14.40
C ASP A 154 3.26 -8.53 13.37
N TYR A 155 2.27 -7.66 13.55
CA TYR A 155 2.02 -6.48 12.72
C TYR A 155 2.23 -5.22 13.58
N PRO A 156 3.48 -4.77 13.74
CA PRO A 156 3.77 -3.64 14.60
C PRO A 156 3.28 -2.30 14.04
N VAL A 157 3.06 -2.25 12.73
CA VAL A 157 2.43 -1.10 12.04
C VAL A 157 1.14 -1.57 11.38
N VAL A 158 0.08 -0.81 11.52
CA VAL A 158 -1.22 -1.07 10.87
C VAL A 158 -1.79 0.22 10.33
N GLU A 159 -2.56 0.12 9.24
CA GLU A 159 -3.32 1.24 8.75
C GLU A 159 -4.77 1.15 9.25
N VAL A 160 -5.28 2.30 9.72
CA VAL A 160 -6.67 2.46 10.14
C VAL A 160 -7.34 3.48 9.23
N TYR A 161 -8.44 3.08 8.59
CA TYR A 161 -9.26 3.97 7.78
C TYR A 161 -10.06 4.91 8.69
N PRO A 162 -9.94 6.24 8.54
CA PRO A 162 -10.54 7.19 9.47
C PRO A 162 -12.07 7.27 9.39
N GLY A 163 -12.69 6.80 8.31
CA GLY A 163 -14.13 6.85 8.10
C GLY A 163 -14.95 5.79 8.87
N VAL A 164 -14.29 4.84 9.56
CA VAL A 164 -14.96 3.73 10.27
C VAL A 164 -14.33 3.54 11.65
N PRO A 165 -15.13 3.29 12.71
CA PRO A 165 -14.59 2.97 14.02
C PRO A 165 -13.64 1.78 14.00
N CYS A 166 -12.53 1.87 14.75
CA CYS A 166 -11.60 0.77 14.93
C CYS A 166 -11.64 0.25 16.37
N PRO A 167 -11.80 -1.05 16.60
CA PRO A 167 -11.80 -1.62 17.94
C PRO A 167 -10.43 -1.39 18.63
N ALA A 168 -10.45 -0.92 19.87
CA ALA A 168 -9.22 -0.56 20.60
C ALA A 168 -8.23 -1.72 20.73
N TYR A 169 -8.69 -2.97 20.81
CA TYR A 169 -7.81 -4.14 20.90
C TYR A 169 -6.96 -4.32 19.62
N ALA A 170 -7.48 -3.91 18.46
CA ALA A 170 -6.80 -4.10 17.18
C ALA A 170 -5.61 -3.16 16.99
N THR A 171 -5.57 -2.06 17.71
CA THR A 171 -4.47 -1.07 17.64
C THR A 171 -3.58 -1.09 18.88
N LYS A 172 -3.95 -1.84 19.93
CA LYS A 172 -3.19 -1.87 21.18
C LYS A 172 -1.76 -2.37 20.95
N GLY A 173 -0.78 -1.54 21.33
CA GLY A 173 0.64 -1.83 21.18
C GLY A 173 1.19 -1.68 19.76
N ARG A 174 0.36 -1.28 18.78
CA ARG A 174 0.74 -1.07 17.40
C ARG A 174 0.91 0.40 17.07
N PHE A 175 1.77 0.68 16.12
CA PHE A 175 1.86 1.99 15.50
C PHE A 175 0.77 2.10 14.43
N VAL A 176 -0.04 3.16 14.53
CA VAL A 176 -1.17 3.36 13.62
C VAL A 176 -0.82 4.46 12.62
N ILE A 177 -1.00 4.15 11.34
CA ILE A 177 -1.00 5.14 10.28
C ILE A 177 -2.42 5.33 9.75
N HIS A 178 -2.68 6.50 9.19
CA HIS A 178 -3.93 6.83 8.53
C HIS A 178 -3.66 7.29 7.12
N SER A 179 -4.44 6.80 6.18
CA SER A 179 -4.42 7.22 4.78
C SER A 179 -5.83 7.34 4.23
N SER A 180 -5.97 7.93 3.06
CA SER A 180 -7.27 8.10 2.42
C SER A 180 -7.76 6.85 1.68
N ASP A 181 -6.86 5.92 1.34
CA ASP A 181 -7.18 4.81 0.42
C ASP A 181 -7.92 5.33 -0.83
N ALA A 182 -7.34 6.36 -1.45
CA ALA A 182 -7.97 7.13 -2.52
C ALA A 182 -7.96 6.36 -3.85
N HIS A 183 -9.14 6.09 -4.38
CA HIS A 183 -9.34 5.49 -5.69
C HIS A 183 -9.68 6.52 -6.77
N ARG A 184 -9.95 7.76 -6.36
CA ARG A 184 -10.20 8.92 -7.24
C ARG A 184 -9.48 10.14 -6.70
N LEU A 185 -9.26 11.14 -7.54
CA LEU A 185 -8.56 12.36 -7.14
C LEU A 185 -9.29 13.12 -6.01
N GLU A 186 -10.61 13.11 -6.03
CA GLU A 186 -11.44 13.73 -4.99
C GLU A 186 -11.35 13.02 -3.63
N ASP A 187 -10.99 11.74 -3.60
CA ASP A 187 -10.85 10.96 -2.37
C ASP A 187 -9.54 11.26 -1.63
N ILE A 188 -8.57 11.89 -2.31
CA ILE A 188 -7.30 12.29 -1.68
C ILE A 188 -7.60 13.34 -0.62
N GLN A 189 -7.40 12.95 0.64
CA GLN A 189 -7.68 13.80 1.79
C GLN A 189 -6.61 14.86 1.97
N GLU A 190 -6.98 15.97 2.61
CA GLU A 190 -6.04 16.96 3.10
C GLU A 190 -5.22 16.39 4.27
N ARG A 191 -4.22 17.13 4.73
CA ARG A 191 -3.36 16.73 5.83
C ARG A 191 -4.15 16.50 7.14
N ILE A 192 -4.51 15.24 7.40
CA ILE A 192 -5.22 14.80 8.61
C ILE A 192 -4.34 13.99 9.55
N PHE A 193 -3.14 13.62 9.10
CA PHE A 193 -2.21 12.77 9.82
C PHE A 193 -0.77 13.27 9.62
N SER A 194 0.03 13.16 10.66
CA SER A 194 1.46 13.48 10.61
C SER A 194 2.28 12.43 11.35
N LEU A 195 3.46 12.17 10.83
CA LEU A 195 4.46 11.32 11.48
C LEU A 195 5.49 12.19 12.16
N ASP A 196 5.95 11.79 13.36
CA ASP A 196 7.05 12.45 14.05
C ASP A 196 8.40 12.05 13.44
N THR A 197 8.62 12.54 12.21
CA THR A 197 9.84 12.33 11.44
C THR A 197 10.01 13.46 10.41
N HIS A 198 11.18 13.56 9.79
CA HIS A 198 11.33 14.47 8.66
C HIS A 198 10.42 14.06 7.49
N PRO A 199 9.84 15.02 6.77
CA PRO A 199 8.89 14.75 5.68
C PRO A 199 9.63 14.31 4.39
N THR A 200 10.40 13.23 4.49
CA THR A 200 11.06 12.59 3.35
C THR A 200 10.68 11.11 3.26
N ALA A 201 10.55 10.59 2.06
CA ALA A 201 10.28 9.17 1.84
C ALA A 201 11.31 8.28 2.57
N ARG A 202 12.59 8.68 2.55
CA ARG A 202 13.68 7.99 3.25
C ARG A 202 13.44 7.90 4.77
N ASP A 203 13.09 9.01 5.41
CA ASP A 203 12.94 9.05 6.86
C ASP A 203 11.67 8.32 7.30
N VAL A 204 10.59 8.42 6.53
CA VAL A 204 9.37 7.61 6.75
C VAL A 204 9.68 6.13 6.63
N MET A 205 10.37 5.69 5.58
CA MET A 205 10.75 4.28 5.41
C MET A 205 11.70 3.80 6.51
N ARG A 206 12.62 4.65 6.99
CA ARG A 206 13.49 4.33 8.13
C ARG A 206 12.67 4.11 9.41
N LEU A 207 11.69 4.97 9.67
CA LEU A 207 10.77 4.83 10.79
C LEU A 207 9.98 3.51 10.71
N LEU A 208 9.35 3.24 9.57
CA LEU A 208 8.54 2.03 9.37
C LEU A 208 9.38 0.75 9.52
N ARG A 209 10.60 0.71 8.97
CA ARG A 209 11.52 -0.43 9.16
C ARG A 209 11.94 -0.62 10.62
N ALA A 210 12.20 0.47 11.33
CA ALA A 210 12.55 0.40 12.74
C ALA A 210 11.38 -0.12 13.59
N LEU A 211 10.14 0.16 13.18
CA LEU A 211 8.94 -0.35 13.82
C LEU A 211 8.69 -1.83 13.46
N ASP A 212 8.83 -2.20 12.19
CA ASP A 212 8.63 -3.59 11.72
C ASP A 212 9.62 -4.57 12.37
N GLY A 213 10.82 -4.13 12.71
CA GLY A 213 11.81 -4.92 13.46
C GLY A 213 11.56 -5.02 14.97
N ARG A 214 10.53 -4.37 15.52
CA ARG A 214 10.19 -4.48 16.94
C ARG A 214 9.23 -5.64 17.16
N GLN A 215 9.58 -6.54 18.08
CA GLN A 215 8.60 -7.48 18.62
C GLN A 215 7.62 -6.73 19.53
N ILE A 216 6.31 -6.87 19.29
CA ILE A 216 5.30 -6.34 20.22
C ILE A 216 5.45 -7.10 21.53
N PRO A 217 5.67 -6.43 22.67
CA PRO A 217 5.73 -7.12 23.97
C PRO A 217 4.43 -7.89 24.22
N GLN A 218 4.52 -9.18 24.39
CA GLN A 218 3.38 -10.04 24.79
C GLN A 218 3.05 -9.80 26.27
N ASN A 219 2.77 -8.55 26.65
CA ASN A 219 2.39 -8.23 28.01
C ASN A 219 0.86 -8.23 28.16
N GLY A 220 0.37 -9.33 28.68
CA GLY A 220 -0.84 -9.43 29.49
C GLY A 220 -2.16 -9.43 28.74
N ILE A 221 -2.69 -10.61 28.56
CA ILE A 221 -4.13 -10.88 28.56
C ILE A 221 -4.72 -10.47 29.93
#